data_535020a4cbfe904b1affec8ebd6e4c34
#
_entry.id   535020a4cbfe904b1affec8ebd6e4c34
#
_cell.length_a   1.000
_cell.length_b   1.000
_cell.length_c   1.000
_cell.angle_alpha   90.00
_cell.angle_beta   90.00
_cell.angle_gamma   90.00
#
_symmetry.space_group_name_H-M   'P 1'
#
loop_
_entity.id
_entity.type
_entity.pdbx_description
1 polymer ?
#
loop_
_entity_poly.entity_id
_entity_poly.type
_entity_poly.pdbx_seq_one_letter_code
_entity_poly.pdbx_strand_id
1 'polypeptide(L)'
;MHSVYKIKAEPHPIERAITLLLNGKFSEEALADLEQVISAAKGTHQKVYIDLSEVTLVDRKAVQYFSSQAAQDVKLVNCPIYLRGWIKSE
;
A
#
# COMPACT_ATOMS: atom_id res chain seq x y z
N MET A 1 -10.22 -0.17 21.32
CA MET A 1 -10.66 0.26 19.99
C MET A 1 -10.12 -0.65 18.93
N HIS A 2 -10.96 -1.04 18.01
CA HIS A 2 -10.55 -1.92 16.92
C HIS A 2 -10.12 -1.09 15.73
N SER A 3 -8.92 -1.38 15.22
CA SER A 3 -8.48 -0.78 13.97
C SER A 3 -9.22 -1.45 12.81
N VAL A 4 -9.70 -0.65 11.87
CA VAL A 4 -10.34 -1.18 10.66
C VAL A 4 -9.32 -1.56 9.59
N TYR A 5 -8.06 -1.28 9.84
CA TYR A 5 -6.97 -1.60 8.93
C TYR A 5 -5.72 -2.00 9.70
N LYS A 6 -4.81 -2.71 9.01
CA LYS A 6 -3.49 -3.04 9.52
C LYS A 6 -2.44 -2.86 8.44
N ILE A 7 -1.27 -2.41 8.82
CA ILE A 7 -0.11 -2.30 7.94
C ILE A 7 1.02 -3.10 8.59
N LYS A 8 1.46 -4.15 7.92
CA LYS A 8 2.57 -4.97 8.40
C LYS A 8 3.75 -4.83 7.45
N ALA A 9 4.90 -4.47 7.98
CA ALA A 9 6.10 -4.34 7.16
C ALA A 9 6.95 -5.61 7.25
N GLU A 10 7.25 -6.21 6.10
CA GLU A 10 8.09 -7.40 6.02
C GLU A 10 9.32 -7.11 5.17
N PRO A 11 10.50 -7.01 5.79
CA PRO A 11 11.72 -6.84 5.02
C PRO A 11 12.05 -8.09 4.23
N HIS A 12 12.56 -7.89 3.02
CA HIS A 12 13.01 -9.01 2.21
C HIS A 12 14.34 -9.54 2.75
N PRO A 13 14.52 -10.85 2.84
CA PRO A 13 15.74 -11.41 3.46
C PRO A 13 17.01 -11.25 2.62
N ILE A 14 16.88 -11.09 1.31
CA ILE A 14 18.04 -11.04 0.41
C ILE A 14 18.20 -9.67 -0.23
N GLU A 15 17.10 -9.10 -0.72
CA GLU A 15 17.13 -7.82 -1.40
C GLU A 15 16.90 -6.67 -0.42
N ARG A 16 17.36 -5.49 -0.81
CA ARG A 16 17.03 -4.27 -0.10
C ARG A 16 15.63 -3.82 -0.48
N ALA A 17 14.64 -4.52 0.05
CA ALA A 17 13.25 -4.31 -0.27
C ALA A 17 12.38 -4.57 0.95
N ILE A 18 11.23 -3.95 0.97
CA ILE A 18 10.25 -4.15 2.03
C ILE A 18 8.87 -4.32 1.40
N THR A 19 8.10 -5.27 1.89
CA THR A 19 6.73 -5.48 1.47
C THR A 19 5.81 -5.00 2.58
N LEU A 20 4.89 -4.11 2.24
CA LEU A 20 3.88 -3.64 3.15
C LEU A 20 2.60 -4.43 2.91
N LEU A 21 2.25 -5.27 3.88
CA LEU A 21 1.04 -6.07 3.82
C LEU A 21 -0.11 -5.26 4.39
N LEU A 22 -1.04 -4.87 3.53
CA LEU A 22 -2.20 -4.09 3.95
C LEU A 22 -3.37 -5.01 4.22
N ASN A 23 -4.09 -4.76 5.29
CA ASN A 23 -5.23 -5.59 5.68
C ASN A 23 -6.38 -4.69 6.09
N GLY A 24 -7.57 -4.97 5.57
CA GLY A 24 -8.79 -4.30 5.98
C GLY A 24 -9.22 -3.16 5.09
N LYS A 25 -9.82 -2.15 5.71
CA LYS A 25 -10.39 -1.00 5.01
C LYS A 25 -9.38 0.14 4.94
N PHE A 26 -9.07 0.57 3.72
CA PHE A 26 -8.15 1.69 3.51
C PHE A 26 -8.90 2.91 2.99
N SER A 27 -9.00 3.90 3.85
CA SER A 27 -9.62 5.17 3.57
C SER A 27 -8.61 6.28 3.86
N GLU A 28 -9.02 7.52 3.69
CA GLU A 28 -8.16 8.68 3.93
C GLU A 28 -7.42 8.61 5.26
N GLU A 29 -8.10 8.13 6.29
CA GLU A 29 -7.53 8.03 7.63
C GLU A 29 -6.32 7.09 7.68
N ALA A 30 -6.40 5.97 7.01
CA ALA A 30 -5.32 5.00 6.96
C ALA A 30 -4.14 5.47 6.11
N LEU A 31 -4.38 6.36 5.15
CA LEU A 31 -3.35 6.83 4.24
C LEU A 31 -2.25 7.62 4.95
N ALA A 32 -2.58 8.34 6.01
CA ALA A 32 -1.58 9.08 6.76
C ALA A 32 -0.54 8.13 7.38
N ASP A 33 -1.01 7.03 7.96
CA ASP A 33 -0.11 6.03 8.53
C ASP A 33 0.71 5.34 7.46
N LEU A 34 0.07 5.00 6.34
CA LEU A 34 0.75 4.34 5.23
C LEU A 34 1.84 5.23 4.65
N GLU A 35 1.56 6.53 4.51
CA GLU A 35 2.54 7.49 4.01
C GLU A 35 3.80 7.53 4.88
N GLN A 36 3.64 7.50 6.18
CA GLN A 36 4.77 7.49 7.10
C GLN A 36 5.64 6.24 6.93
N VAL A 37 5.00 5.09 6.77
CA VAL A 37 5.72 3.82 6.60
C VAL A 37 6.48 3.82 5.27
N ILE A 38 5.84 4.28 4.20
CA ILE A 38 6.47 4.35 2.88
C ILE A 38 7.65 5.32 2.90
N SER A 39 7.47 6.49 3.50
CA SER A 39 8.54 7.49 3.60
C SER A 39 9.74 6.96 4.35
N ALA A 40 9.52 6.24 5.45
CA ALA A 40 10.60 5.64 6.22
C ALA A 40 11.36 4.61 5.39
N ALA A 41 10.64 3.78 4.64
CA ALA A 41 11.27 2.77 3.79
C ALA A 41 12.10 3.41 2.67
N LYS A 42 11.57 4.45 2.03
CA LYS A 42 12.30 5.17 0.99
C LYS A 42 13.54 5.87 1.54
N GLY A 43 13.47 6.36 2.77
CA GLY A 43 14.59 6.99 3.44
C GLY A 43 15.78 6.06 3.66
N THR A 44 15.54 4.75 3.70
CA THR A 44 16.60 3.75 3.82
C THR A 44 16.97 3.14 2.47
N HIS A 45 16.53 3.74 1.37
CA HIS A 45 16.81 3.30 -0.01
C HIS A 45 16.32 1.90 -0.30
N GLN A 46 15.20 1.50 0.29
CA GLN A 46 14.59 0.20 0.02
C GLN A 46 13.55 0.30 -1.09
N LYS A 47 13.45 -0.77 -1.89
CA LYS A 47 12.33 -0.91 -2.80
C LYS A 47 11.08 -1.18 -1.97
N VAL A 48 9.98 -0.55 -2.35
CA VAL A 48 8.73 -0.71 -1.62
C VAL A 48 7.71 -1.45 -2.48
N TYR A 49 7.19 -2.54 -1.91
CA TYR A 49 6.08 -3.29 -2.49
C TYR A 49 4.88 -3.14 -1.56
N ILE A 50 3.71 -2.96 -2.14
CA ILE A 50 2.47 -2.90 -1.37
C ILE A 50 1.60 -4.08 -1.77
N ASP A 51 1.35 -4.98 -0.83
CA ASP A 51 0.52 -6.15 -1.05
C ASP A 51 -0.92 -5.83 -0.67
N LEU A 52 -1.81 -5.92 -1.66
CA LEU A 52 -3.22 -5.53 -1.51
C LEU A 52 -4.15 -6.73 -1.39
N SER A 53 -3.60 -7.94 -1.24
CA SER A 53 -4.42 -9.17 -1.24
C SER A 53 -5.46 -9.21 -0.11
N GLU A 54 -5.17 -8.61 1.03
CA GLU A 54 -6.06 -8.62 2.19
C GLU A 54 -6.84 -7.31 2.37
N VAL A 55 -6.79 -6.43 1.39
CA VAL A 55 -7.57 -5.19 1.42
C VAL A 55 -9.01 -5.52 1.08
N THR A 56 -9.92 -5.17 1.97
CA THR A 56 -11.34 -5.49 1.81
C THR A 56 -12.18 -4.35 1.27
N LEU A 57 -11.71 -3.11 1.47
CA LEU A 57 -12.46 -1.95 1.02
C LEU A 57 -11.52 -0.76 0.87
N VAL A 58 -11.73 0.05 -0.17
CA VAL A 58 -10.99 1.30 -0.38
C VAL A 58 -11.97 2.39 -0.76
N ASP A 59 -11.65 3.64 -0.40
CA ASP A 59 -12.40 4.78 -0.90
C ASP A 59 -11.64 5.40 -2.09
N ARG A 60 -12.24 6.41 -2.70
CA ARG A 60 -11.67 7.05 -3.87
C ARG A 60 -10.28 7.65 -3.60
N LYS A 61 -10.10 8.25 -2.44
CA LYS A 61 -8.81 8.83 -2.07
C LYS A 61 -7.73 7.78 -1.93
N ALA A 62 -8.08 6.61 -1.40
CA ALA A 62 -7.14 5.51 -1.31
C ALA A 62 -6.75 5.01 -2.70
N VAL A 63 -7.70 4.89 -3.62
CA VAL A 63 -7.41 4.49 -4.99
C VAL A 63 -6.46 5.49 -5.65
N GLN A 64 -6.73 6.77 -5.50
CA GLN A 64 -5.87 7.83 -6.06
C GLN A 64 -4.48 7.77 -5.47
N TYR A 65 -4.37 7.51 -4.18
CA TYR A 65 -3.10 7.39 -3.51
C TYR A 65 -2.29 6.20 -4.05
N PHE A 66 -2.92 5.04 -4.18
CA PHE A 66 -2.23 3.85 -4.71
C PHE A 66 -1.77 4.08 -6.16
N SER A 67 -2.59 4.73 -6.98
CA SER A 67 -2.19 5.08 -8.35
C SER A 67 -0.99 6.01 -8.36
N SER A 68 -0.98 6.99 -7.49
CA SER A 68 0.12 7.93 -7.36
C SER A 68 1.41 7.22 -6.93
N GLN A 69 1.32 6.30 -5.98
CA GLN A 69 2.49 5.56 -5.52
C GLN A 69 3.04 4.64 -6.60
N ALA A 70 2.15 4.01 -7.38
CA ALA A 70 2.58 3.15 -8.49
C ALA A 70 3.36 3.94 -9.54
N ALA A 71 3.05 5.22 -9.70
CA ALA A 71 3.77 6.11 -10.61
C ALA A 71 5.12 6.56 -10.05
N GLN A 72 5.40 6.31 -8.78
CA GLN A 72 6.61 6.76 -8.07
C GLN A 72 7.48 5.60 -7.60
N ASP A 73 7.61 4.55 -8.39
CA ASP A 73 8.46 3.40 -8.09
C ASP A 73 8.00 2.48 -6.96
N VAL A 74 6.77 2.63 -6.51
CA VAL A 74 6.19 1.69 -5.55
C VAL A 74 5.40 0.65 -6.33
N LYS A 75 5.72 -0.63 -6.12
CA LYS A 75 5.03 -1.70 -6.83
C LYS A 75 3.85 -2.22 -6.03
N LEU A 76 2.69 -2.25 -6.67
CA LEU A 76 1.49 -2.85 -6.11
C LEU A 76 1.46 -4.32 -6.51
N VAL A 77 1.33 -5.20 -5.53
CA VAL A 77 1.30 -6.63 -5.78
C VAL A 77 0.02 -7.26 -5.24
N ASN A 78 -0.38 -8.35 -5.85
CA ASN A 78 -1.59 -9.10 -5.45
C ASN A 78 -2.83 -8.21 -5.38
N CYS A 79 -2.96 -7.30 -6.35
CA CYS A 79 -4.07 -6.37 -6.40
C CYS A 79 -5.36 -7.10 -6.78
N PRO A 80 -6.42 -7.01 -5.96
CA PRO A 80 -7.70 -7.64 -6.32
C PRO A 80 -8.24 -7.10 -7.63
N ILE A 81 -8.99 -7.93 -8.34
CA ILE A 81 -9.52 -7.58 -9.66
C ILE A 81 -10.35 -6.30 -9.63
N TYR A 82 -11.23 -6.16 -8.64
CA TYR A 82 -12.09 -4.98 -8.53
C TYR A 82 -11.27 -3.69 -8.36
N LEU A 83 -10.19 -3.78 -7.61
CA LEU A 83 -9.34 -2.63 -7.34
C LEU A 83 -8.43 -2.30 -8.52
N ARG A 84 -7.97 -3.33 -9.22
CA ARG A 84 -7.08 -3.19 -10.36
C ARG A 84 -7.68 -2.34 -11.47
N GLY A 85 -8.94 -2.60 -11.81
CA GLY A 85 -9.64 -1.82 -12.82
C GLY A 85 -9.84 -0.37 -12.39
N TRP A 86 -10.12 -0.17 -11.12
CA TRP A 86 -10.33 1.16 -10.56
C TRP A 86 -9.03 1.99 -10.58
N ILE A 87 -7.92 1.38 -10.18
CA ILE A 87 -6.62 2.06 -10.19
C ILE A 87 -6.23 2.46 -11.61
N LYS A 88 -6.48 1.61 -12.59
CA LYS A 88 -6.16 1.91 -13.99
C LYS A 88 -6.96 3.08 -14.55
N SER A 89 -8.15 3.33 -14.03
CA SER A 89 -9.01 4.42 -14.51
C SER A 89 -8.58 5.79 -13.98
N GLU A 90 -7.74 5.82 -12.99
CA GLU A 90 -7.28 7.09 -12.40
C GLU A 90 -5.97 7.59 -13.07
#